data_703c002690016464fc45e4cb853f43bb
#
_entry.id   703c002690016464fc45e4cb853f43bb
#
_cell.length_a   1.000
_cell.length_b   1.000
_cell.length_c   1.000
_cell.angle_alpha   90.00
_cell.angle_beta   90.00
_cell.angle_gamma   90.00
#
_symmetry.space_group_name_H-M   'P 1'
#
loop_
_entity.id
_entity.type
_entity.pdbx_description
1 polymer ?
#
loop_
_entity_poly.entity_id
_entity_poly.type
_entity_poly.pdbx_seq_one_letter_code
_entity_poly.pdbx_strand_id
1 'polypeptide(L)'
;MGLDTYIFSVENPKDGKETPDVIHSAKFTYSPIKEEAYWRKNYFINSYIGELYEKKRKEDLTEFNFNTVYVKVTYDDIKKLKRKINTLPHASWEANSLDPKKYPTIRLLRGVLREIKDNAGKRTFYAMSNW
;
A
#
# COMPACT_ATOMS: atom_id res chain seq x y z
N MET A 1 0.82 -18.65 -9.95
CA MET A 1 1.60 -17.58 -9.40
C MET A 1 0.83 -16.89 -8.28
N GLY A 2 1.52 -16.55 -7.20
CA GLY A 2 0.88 -15.97 -6.04
C GLY A 2 0.82 -14.45 -6.09
N LEU A 3 -0.17 -13.89 -5.44
CA LEU A 3 -0.26 -12.46 -5.21
C LEU A 3 0.45 -12.12 -3.90
N ASP A 4 1.45 -11.25 -3.97
CA ASP A 4 2.15 -10.70 -2.82
C ASP A 4 1.92 -9.20 -2.76
N THR A 5 1.54 -8.70 -1.59
CA THR A 5 1.23 -7.29 -1.39
C THR A 5 2.05 -6.75 -0.22
N TYR A 6 2.66 -5.60 -0.43
CA TYR A 6 3.58 -4.99 0.54
C TYR A 6 3.20 -3.55 0.81
N ILE A 7 3.54 -3.10 2.02
CA ILE A 7 3.71 -1.67 2.29
C ILE A 7 5.17 -1.48 2.65
N PHE A 8 5.85 -0.60 1.91
CA PHE A 8 7.25 -0.24 2.13
C PHE A 8 7.35 1.21 2.56
N SER A 9 8.45 1.55 3.22
CA SER A 9 8.79 2.94 3.47
C SER A 9 10.22 3.23 3.02
N VAL A 10 10.43 4.46 2.59
CA VAL A 10 11.73 4.97 2.15
C VAL A 10 11.99 6.32 2.81
N GLU A 11 13.26 6.65 3.03
CA GLU A 11 13.62 7.97 3.55
C GLU A 11 13.31 9.04 2.52
N ASN A 12 12.80 10.17 2.98
CA ASN A 12 12.53 11.29 2.09
C ASN A 12 13.83 11.85 1.52
N PRO A 13 13.81 12.34 0.28
CA PRO A 13 15.00 12.95 -0.32
C PRO A 13 15.51 14.12 0.51
N LYS A 14 16.82 14.22 0.65
CA LYS A 14 17.48 15.28 1.41
C LYS A 14 17.32 16.66 0.79
N ASP A 15 17.02 16.70 -0.51
CA ASP A 15 16.83 17.96 -1.25
C ASP A 15 15.43 18.58 -1.04
N GLY A 16 14.58 17.94 -0.26
CA GLY A 16 13.23 18.41 0.04
C GLY A 16 12.21 18.22 -1.07
N LYS A 17 12.58 17.57 -2.18
CA LYS A 17 11.64 17.30 -3.26
C LYS A 17 10.60 16.29 -2.84
N GLU A 18 9.36 16.51 -3.28
CA GLU A 18 8.30 15.54 -3.06
C GLU A 18 8.55 14.27 -3.86
N THR A 19 8.23 13.13 -3.23
CA THR A 19 8.26 11.85 -3.93
C THR A 19 7.00 11.71 -4.79
N PRO A 20 7.10 11.07 -5.98
CA PRO A 20 5.91 10.86 -6.82
C PRO A 20 4.84 10.01 -6.15
N ASP A 21 3.58 10.21 -6.54
CA ASP A 21 2.46 9.43 -6.04
C ASP A 21 2.44 8.01 -6.59
N VAL A 22 2.94 7.83 -7.82
CA VAL A 22 2.98 6.53 -8.50
C VAL A 22 4.35 6.37 -9.15
N ILE A 23 5.02 5.25 -8.88
CA ILE A 23 6.35 4.97 -9.43
C ILE A 23 6.37 3.53 -9.94
N HIS A 24 6.66 3.34 -11.22
CA HIS A 24 6.89 2.00 -11.76
C HIS A 24 8.19 1.42 -11.20
N SER A 25 8.23 0.12 -10.94
CA SER A 25 9.38 -0.53 -10.32
C SER A 25 10.70 -0.27 -11.02
N ALA A 26 10.69 -0.19 -12.35
CA ALA A 26 11.88 0.10 -13.14
C ALA A 26 12.46 1.49 -12.88
N LYS A 27 11.66 2.41 -12.37
CA LYS A 27 12.07 3.79 -12.06
C LYS A 27 12.19 4.06 -10.57
N PHE A 28 11.99 3.04 -9.73
CA PHE A 28 12.06 3.19 -8.29
C PHE A 28 13.51 3.13 -7.84
N THR A 29 14.06 4.28 -7.45
CA THR A 29 15.47 4.43 -7.08
C THR A 29 15.69 4.74 -5.59
N TYR A 30 14.62 4.82 -4.82
CA TYR A 30 14.72 5.15 -3.40
C TYR A 30 15.27 3.96 -2.61
N SER A 31 16.25 4.22 -1.75
CA SER A 31 16.85 3.21 -0.88
C SER A 31 17.43 3.87 0.37
N PRO A 32 17.58 3.12 1.49
CA PRO A 32 17.11 1.76 1.67
C PRO A 32 15.59 1.67 1.77
N ILE A 33 15.05 0.51 1.39
CA ILE A 33 13.63 0.21 1.50
C ILE A 33 13.40 -0.59 2.77
N LYS A 34 12.39 -0.19 3.56
CA LYS A 34 11.97 -0.95 4.74
C LYS A 34 10.59 -1.54 4.49
N GLU A 35 10.44 -2.84 4.70
CA GLU A 35 9.13 -3.48 4.64
C GLU A 35 8.36 -3.20 5.93
N GLU A 36 7.20 -2.58 5.78
CA GLU A 36 6.33 -2.24 6.91
C GLU A 36 5.21 -3.26 7.11
N ALA A 37 4.72 -3.86 6.02
CA ALA A 37 3.68 -4.87 6.06
C ALA A 37 3.72 -5.75 4.82
N TYR A 38 3.21 -6.99 4.97
CA TYR A 38 3.18 -7.97 3.89
C TYR A 38 1.94 -8.85 4.03
N TRP A 39 1.28 -9.11 2.88
CA TRP A 39 0.15 -10.04 2.79
C TRP A 39 0.33 -10.93 1.57
N ARG A 40 0.00 -12.20 1.73
CA ARG A 40 -0.02 -13.15 0.64
C ARG A 40 -1.46 -13.44 0.24
N LYS A 41 -1.74 -13.39 -1.07
CA LYS A 41 -3.06 -13.72 -1.63
C LYS A 41 -4.21 -12.93 -0.99
N ASN A 42 -3.97 -11.67 -0.71
CA ASN A 42 -4.99 -10.81 -0.13
C ASN A 42 -5.60 -9.93 -1.21
N TYR A 43 -6.67 -10.44 -1.84
CA TYR A 43 -7.31 -9.76 -2.96
C TYR A 43 -8.05 -8.50 -2.54
N PHE A 44 -8.52 -8.43 -1.31
CA PHE A 44 -9.19 -7.24 -0.80
C PHE A 44 -8.22 -6.04 -0.75
N ILE A 45 -7.06 -6.24 -0.14
CA ILE A 45 -6.04 -5.17 -0.07
C ILE A 45 -5.53 -4.84 -1.46
N ASN A 46 -5.29 -5.86 -2.29
CA ASN A 46 -4.86 -5.65 -3.67
C ASN A 46 -5.85 -4.78 -4.44
N SER A 47 -7.15 -5.05 -4.31
CA SER A 47 -8.19 -4.25 -4.95
C SER A 47 -8.17 -2.80 -4.47
N TYR A 48 -7.94 -2.59 -3.19
CA TYR A 48 -7.84 -1.23 -2.63
C TYR A 48 -6.63 -0.48 -3.21
N ILE A 49 -5.49 -1.16 -3.34
CA ILE A 49 -4.30 -0.57 -3.96
C ILE A 49 -4.59 -0.19 -5.41
N GLY A 50 -5.32 -1.05 -6.13
CA GLY A 50 -5.75 -0.75 -7.49
C GLY A 50 -6.62 0.50 -7.56
N GLU A 51 -7.54 0.69 -6.62
CA GLU A 51 -8.35 1.90 -6.51
C GLU A 51 -7.48 3.13 -6.27
N LEU A 52 -6.50 3.03 -5.38
CA LEU A 52 -5.56 4.13 -5.13
C LEU A 52 -4.71 4.44 -6.36
N TYR A 53 -4.26 3.42 -7.09
CA TYR A 53 -3.52 3.59 -8.33
C TYR A 53 -4.33 4.39 -9.35
N GLU A 54 -5.59 4.00 -9.58
CA GLU A 54 -6.46 4.69 -10.52
C GLU A 54 -6.71 6.15 -10.12
N LYS A 55 -6.82 6.41 -8.82
CA LYS A 55 -7.05 7.75 -8.30
C LYS A 55 -5.82 8.64 -8.39
N LYS A 56 -4.63 8.08 -8.18
CA LYS A 56 -3.39 8.86 -8.03
C LYS A 56 -2.56 8.93 -9.30
N ARG A 57 -2.79 8.04 -10.27
CA ARG A 57 -2.05 8.09 -11.53
C ARG A 57 -2.44 9.34 -12.33
N LYS A 58 -1.50 9.83 -13.12
CA LYS A 58 -1.76 10.93 -14.03
C LYS A 58 -2.40 10.40 -15.31
N GLU A 59 -3.22 11.24 -15.97
CA GLU A 59 -4.00 10.86 -17.15
C GLU A 59 -3.17 10.41 -18.35
N ASP A 60 -1.94 10.85 -18.45
CA ASP A 60 -1.03 10.50 -19.55
C ASP A 60 -0.44 9.10 -19.46
N LEU A 61 -0.75 8.36 -18.37
CA LEU A 61 -0.30 6.98 -18.24
C LEU A 61 -1.16 6.07 -19.09
N THR A 62 -0.54 5.40 -20.04
CA THR A 62 -1.22 4.48 -20.95
C THR A 62 -1.40 3.09 -20.37
N GLU A 63 -0.68 2.75 -19.30
CA GLU A 63 -0.77 1.45 -18.64
C GLU A 63 -1.85 1.46 -17.57
N PHE A 64 -2.74 0.45 -17.65
CA PHE A 64 -3.82 0.26 -16.68
C PHE A 64 -3.48 -0.77 -15.61
N ASN A 65 -2.29 -1.34 -15.67
CA ASN A 65 -1.86 -2.43 -14.80
C ASN A 65 -0.99 -1.88 -13.67
N PHE A 66 -1.39 -2.16 -12.43
CA PHE A 66 -0.63 -1.74 -11.26
C PHE A 66 0.28 -2.83 -10.69
N ASN A 67 0.50 -3.92 -11.43
CA ASN A 67 1.44 -4.98 -11.03
C ASN A 67 2.85 -4.39 -10.94
N THR A 68 3.51 -4.57 -9.80
CA THR A 68 4.85 -4.05 -9.51
C THR A 68 4.96 -2.51 -9.58
N VAL A 69 3.87 -1.80 -9.33
CA VAL A 69 3.86 -0.34 -9.27
C VAL A 69 3.77 0.09 -7.80
N TYR A 70 4.64 1.03 -7.42
CA TYR A 70 4.63 1.62 -6.08
C TYR A 70 3.62 2.76 -6.06
N VAL A 71 2.63 2.65 -5.19
CA VAL A 71 1.56 3.65 -5.03
C VAL A 71 1.72 4.28 -3.64
N LYS A 72 1.93 5.60 -3.60
CA LYS A 72 2.08 6.30 -2.32
C LYS A 72 0.82 6.14 -1.48
N VAL A 73 0.99 5.79 -0.22
CA VAL A 73 -0.10 5.70 0.74
C VAL A 73 0.10 6.71 1.85
N THR A 74 -0.96 7.45 2.14
CA THR A 74 -0.98 8.43 3.22
C THR A 74 -1.61 7.83 4.47
N TYR A 75 -1.55 8.56 5.57
CA TYR A 75 -2.25 8.20 6.80
C TYR A 75 -3.73 7.98 6.53
N ASP A 76 -4.37 8.89 5.79
CA ASP A 76 -5.79 8.78 5.45
C ASP A 76 -6.10 7.54 4.60
N ASP A 77 -5.23 7.21 3.64
CA ASP A 77 -5.41 6.04 2.80
C ASP A 77 -5.46 4.76 3.64
N ILE A 78 -4.51 4.61 4.56
CA ILE A 78 -4.44 3.42 5.42
C ILE A 78 -5.56 3.41 6.45
N LYS A 79 -5.94 4.57 6.97
CA LYS A 79 -7.05 4.69 7.91
C LYS A 79 -8.37 4.27 7.25
N LYS A 80 -8.60 4.69 6.00
CA LYS A 80 -9.77 4.27 5.23
C LYS A 80 -9.78 2.77 4.96
N LEU A 81 -8.62 2.20 4.60
CA LEU A 81 -8.50 0.76 4.41
C LEU A 81 -8.84 0.00 5.68
N LYS A 82 -8.26 0.39 6.80
CA LYS A 82 -8.53 -0.24 8.10
C LYS A 82 -10.02 -0.17 8.46
N ARG A 83 -10.65 0.97 8.22
CA ARG A 83 -12.08 1.16 8.48
C ARG A 83 -12.93 0.24 7.60
N LYS A 84 -12.61 0.15 6.30
CA LYS A 84 -13.31 -0.75 5.38
C LYS A 84 -13.25 -2.20 5.86
N ILE A 85 -12.06 -2.66 6.24
CA ILE A 85 -11.88 -4.03 6.74
C ILE A 85 -12.65 -4.23 8.05
N ASN A 86 -12.56 -3.28 8.96
CA ASN A 86 -13.17 -3.39 10.29
C ASN A 86 -14.70 -3.44 10.23
N THR A 87 -15.31 -2.77 9.26
CA THR A 87 -16.75 -2.74 9.10
C THR A 87 -17.31 -3.89 8.27
N LEU A 88 -16.43 -4.66 7.58
CA LEU A 88 -16.88 -5.81 6.81
C LEU A 88 -17.24 -6.98 7.71
N PRO A 89 -18.34 -7.70 7.42
CA PRO A 89 -18.57 -8.99 8.04
C PRO A 89 -17.38 -9.94 7.75
N HIS A 90 -17.08 -10.81 8.69
CA HIS A 90 -15.97 -11.75 8.56
C HIS A 90 -16.10 -12.61 7.29
N ALA A 91 -17.31 -13.09 6.98
CA ALA A 91 -17.55 -13.87 5.77
C ALA A 91 -17.25 -13.10 4.49
N SER A 92 -17.54 -11.78 4.47
CA SER A 92 -17.21 -10.95 3.31
C SER A 92 -15.70 -10.77 3.15
N TRP A 93 -14.97 -10.65 4.24
CA TRP A 93 -13.51 -10.62 4.21
C TRP A 93 -12.95 -11.91 3.63
N GLU A 94 -13.42 -13.06 4.12
CA GLU A 94 -12.96 -14.37 3.63
C GLU A 94 -13.26 -14.57 2.14
N ALA A 95 -14.39 -14.07 1.65
CA ALA A 95 -14.76 -14.17 0.25
C ALA A 95 -13.84 -13.35 -0.67
N ASN A 96 -13.24 -12.27 -0.17
CA ASN A 96 -12.40 -11.36 -0.93
C ASN A 96 -10.91 -11.50 -0.61
N SER A 97 -10.55 -12.43 0.28
CA SER A 97 -9.17 -12.63 0.67
C SER A 97 -8.94 -14.10 0.99
N LEU A 98 -7.90 -14.68 0.41
CA LEU A 98 -7.45 -16.03 0.78
C LEU A 98 -6.62 -16.01 2.06
N ASP A 99 -6.23 -14.84 2.54
CA ASP A 99 -5.66 -14.68 3.86
C ASP A 99 -6.82 -14.49 4.86
N PRO A 100 -7.13 -15.51 5.68
CA PRO A 100 -8.31 -15.44 6.56
C PRO A 100 -8.09 -14.57 7.80
N LYS A 101 -6.94 -13.92 7.92
CA LYS A 101 -6.51 -13.24 9.14
C LYS A 101 -6.95 -11.78 9.16
N LYS A 102 -8.25 -11.55 9.36
CA LYS A 102 -8.81 -10.20 9.43
C LYS A 102 -8.23 -9.37 10.58
N TYR A 103 -8.23 -9.90 11.79
CA TYR A 103 -7.77 -9.14 12.97
C TYR A 103 -6.27 -8.92 13.00
N PRO A 104 -5.41 -9.90 12.65
CA PRO A 104 -3.99 -9.62 12.46
C PRO A 104 -3.71 -8.57 11.41
N THR A 105 -4.50 -8.54 10.30
CA THR A 105 -4.37 -7.50 9.28
C THR A 105 -4.69 -6.11 9.84
N ILE A 106 -5.75 -5.99 10.64
CA ILE A 106 -6.10 -4.73 11.31
C ILE A 106 -4.96 -4.28 12.23
N ARG A 107 -4.35 -5.19 12.96
CA ARG A 107 -3.19 -4.88 13.82
C ARG A 107 -1.98 -4.40 13.02
N LEU A 108 -1.70 -5.05 11.88
CA LEU A 108 -0.63 -4.60 10.98
C LEU A 108 -0.89 -3.17 10.50
N LEU A 109 -2.12 -2.88 10.10
CA LEU A 109 -2.48 -1.53 9.63
C LEU A 109 -2.38 -0.49 10.74
N ARG A 110 -2.69 -0.84 11.99
CA ARG A 110 -2.45 0.05 13.14
C ARG A 110 -0.98 0.36 13.29
N GLY A 111 -0.12 -0.66 13.13
CA GLY A 111 1.33 -0.48 13.16
C GLY A 111 1.81 0.45 12.06
N VAL A 112 1.30 0.27 10.84
CA VAL A 112 1.62 1.15 9.71
C VAL A 112 1.18 2.59 9.98
N LEU A 113 -0.03 2.78 10.52
CA LEU A 113 -0.52 4.13 10.89
C LEU A 113 0.40 4.80 11.90
N ARG A 114 0.86 4.05 12.89
CA ARG A 114 1.79 4.57 13.89
C ARG A 114 3.12 4.98 13.24
N GLU A 115 3.66 4.13 12.37
CA GLU A 115 4.91 4.42 11.67
C GLU A 115 4.78 5.65 10.77
N ILE A 116 3.67 5.81 10.06
CA ILE A 116 3.42 7.00 9.24
C ILE A 116 3.41 8.26 10.11
N LYS A 117 2.72 8.21 11.24
CA LYS A 117 2.62 9.35 12.16
C LYS A 117 3.98 9.69 12.76
N ASP A 118 4.72 8.69 13.23
CA ASP A 118 6.00 8.90 13.91
C ASP A 118 7.09 9.37 12.95
N ASN A 119 6.95 9.07 11.65
CA ASN A 119 7.93 9.42 10.62
C ASN A 119 7.41 10.52 9.67
N ALA A 120 6.43 11.30 10.10
CA ALA A 120 5.90 12.39 9.29
C ALA A 120 7.01 13.37 8.89
N GLY A 121 7.12 13.64 7.58
CA GLY A 121 8.18 14.48 7.03
C GLY A 121 9.54 13.81 6.88
N LYS A 122 9.70 12.57 7.38
CA LYS A 122 10.98 11.84 7.34
C LYS A 122 10.97 10.68 6.37
N ARG A 123 9.85 9.99 6.24
CA ARG A 123 9.71 8.82 5.39
C ARG A 123 8.43 8.91 4.56
N THR A 124 8.47 8.27 3.39
CA THR A 124 7.29 8.13 2.52
C THR A 124 6.94 6.65 2.43
N PHE A 125 5.66 6.35 2.44
CA PHE A 125 5.14 4.99 2.44
C PHE A 125 4.50 4.68 1.10
N TYR A 126 4.80 3.48 0.58
CA TYR A 126 4.28 3.00 -0.71
C TYR A 126 3.69 1.61 -0.55
N ALA A 127 2.57 1.37 -1.21
CA ALA A 127 2.01 0.03 -1.36
C ALA A 127 2.38 -0.52 -2.73
N MET A 128 2.66 -1.80 -2.81
CA MET A 128 3.03 -2.46 -4.07
C MET A 128 2.52 -3.89 -4.05
N SER A 129 1.93 -4.29 -5.16
CA SER A 129 1.50 -5.68 -5.37
C SER A 129 2.29 -6.31 -6.50
N ASN A 130 2.59 -7.59 -6.34
CA ASN A 130 3.32 -8.39 -7.31
C ASN A 130 2.55 -9.70 -7.54
N TRP A 131 2.10 -9.92 -8.77
CA TRP A 131 1.41 -11.17 -9.14
C TRP A 131 1.88 -11.71 -10.46
#